data_dc20d54e0e26e4151409e7ae70b4dc89
#
_entry.id   dc20d54e0e26e4151409e7ae70b4dc89
#
_cell.length_a   1.000
_cell.length_b   1.000
_cell.length_c   1.000
_cell.angle_alpha   90.00
_cell.angle_beta   90.00
_cell.angle_gamma   90.00
#
_symmetry.space_group_name_H-M   'P 1'
#
loop_
_entity.id
_entity.type
_entity.pdbx_description
1 polymer ?
#
loop_
_entity_poly.entity_id
_entity_poly.type
_entity_poly.pdbx_seq_one_letter_code
_entity_poly.pdbx_strand_id
1 'polypeptide(L)'
;DTPDGYDTIEWAAKLEWSDGRVGTWGHSNASWAIWMMLDSQPPSLTSTLASGMSQNILDINFGIFETGRRLDWTYMMAADMRRRAELTDGAITPGEASKRWDEVERGKYMWWLPLGEIPAEVFSELNPQLQAYHSEQNGEFQHFGDIHSKVQTPIYQITGWWDRLIGTIDNFEGITNNGPEELRDKHRLIIGPWGHDATQYTGKIGPIDYGPDAATTYADLIARWYDFDLKDADNGLADEPPVQMWVLGEDKWRGENEWPLARTEYTNFYLHSHGNANTVGGDGSLSVEAPLAGEVE
;
A
#
# COMPACT_ATOMS: atom_id res chain seq x y z
N ASP A 1 5.60 -8.43 -15.48
CA ASP A 1 6.50 -7.43 -16.08
C ASP A 1 5.70 -6.35 -16.80
N THR A 2 6.29 -5.15 -16.98
CA THR A 2 5.66 -4.02 -17.65
C THR A 2 5.13 -4.39 -19.06
N PRO A 3 5.89 -5.07 -19.93
CA PRO A 3 5.39 -5.51 -21.25
C PRO A 3 4.21 -6.47 -21.15
N ASP A 4 4.23 -7.41 -20.22
CA ASP A 4 3.15 -8.41 -20.06
C ASP A 4 1.82 -7.74 -19.68
N GLY A 5 1.90 -6.70 -18.85
CA GLY A 5 0.74 -5.89 -18.49
C GLY A 5 0.15 -5.17 -19.70
N TYR A 6 1.00 -4.53 -20.52
CA TYR A 6 0.59 -3.90 -21.77
C TYR A 6 -0.11 -4.89 -22.71
N ASP A 7 0.53 -6.02 -22.97
CA ASP A 7 -0.01 -7.05 -23.88
C ASP A 7 -1.35 -7.60 -23.36
N THR A 8 -1.50 -7.74 -22.05
CA THR A 8 -2.75 -8.20 -21.43
C THR A 8 -3.89 -7.20 -21.66
N ILE A 9 -3.64 -5.89 -21.46
CA ILE A 9 -4.64 -4.86 -21.69
C ILE A 9 -5.05 -4.82 -23.16
N GLU A 10 -4.07 -4.79 -24.08
CA GLU A 10 -4.34 -4.72 -25.51
C GLU A 10 -4.98 -6.02 -26.07
N TRP A 11 -4.71 -7.16 -25.46
CA TRP A 11 -5.42 -8.40 -25.76
C TRP A 11 -6.87 -8.33 -25.28
N ALA A 12 -7.12 -7.89 -24.05
CA ALA A 12 -8.46 -7.80 -23.49
C ALA A 12 -9.36 -6.83 -24.28
N ALA A 13 -8.80 -5.71 -24.74
CA ALA A 13 -9.51 -4.75 -25.57
C ALA A 13 -9.98 -5.31 -26.93
N LYS A 14 -9.31 -6.35 -27.43
CA LYS A 14 -9.62 -6.98 -28.74
C LYS A 14 -10.56 -8.17 -28.65
N LEU A 15 -11.01 -8.54 -27.45
CA LEU A 15 -11.95 -9.65 -27.29
C LEU A 15 -13.30 -9.30 -27.94
N GLU A 16 -13.95 -10.28 -28.53
CA GLU A 16 -15.21 -10.10 -29.31
C GLU A 16 -16.32 -9.39 -28.50
N TRP A 17 -16.33 -9.57 -27.20
CA TRP A 17 -17.30 -8.98 -26.29
C TRP A 17 -16.83 -7.66 -25.64
N SER A 18 -15.61 -7.21 -25.92
CA SER A 18 -15.06 -5.95 -25.42
C SER A 18 -15.50 -4.78 -26.31
N ASP A 19 -15.78 -3.64 -25.69
CA ASP A 19 -15.99 -2.37 -26.39
C ASP A 19 -14.67 -1.62 -26.67
N GLY A 20 -13.54 -2.21 -26.31
CA GLY A 20 -12.20 -1.65 -26.47
C GLY A 20 -11.70 -0.86 -25.28
N ARG A 21 -12.53 -0.60 -24.26
CA ARG A 21 -12.15 0.05 -23.02
C ARG A 21 -11.83 -1.00 -21.96
N VAL A 22 -10.69 -0.85 -21.30
CA VAL A 22 -10.24 -1.78 -20.26
C VAL A 22 -10.04 -1.04 -18.95
N GLY A 23 -10.58 -1.60 -17.87
CA GLY A 23 -10.32 -1.17 -16.52
C GLY A 23 -9.45 -2.18 -15.77
N THR A 24 -8.59 -1.71 -14.88
CA THR A 24 -7.79 -2.57 -14.01
C THR A 24 -8.05 -2.30 -12.54
N TRP A 25 -8.08 -3.35 -11.74
CA TRP A 25 -8.19 -3.21 -10.31
C TRP A 25 -7.24 -4.14 -9.57
N GLY A 26 -6.74 -3.70 -8.45
CA GLY A 26 -5.85 -4.50 -7.63
C GLY A 26 -5.64 -3.92 -6.24
N HIS A 27 -5.39 -4.82 -5.31
CA HIS A 27 -5.03 -4.51 -3.94
C HIS A 27 -3.66 -5.09 -3.62
N SER A 28 -2.86 -4.37 -2.83
CA SER A 28 -1.55 -4.85 -2.38
C SER A 28 -0.64 -5.24 -3.56
N ASN A 29 -0.17 -6.47 -3.64
CA ASN A 29 0.68 -6.94 -4.72
C ASN A 29 0.06 -6.83 -6.12
N ALA A 30 -1.27 -6.98 -6.23
CA ALA A 30 -1.95 -6.74 -7.52
C ALA A 30 -1.96 -5.25 -7.89
N SER A 31 -2.06 -4.36 -6.91
CA SER A 31 -1.88 -2.92 -7.13
C SER A 31 -0.46 -2.59 -7.57
N TRP A 32 0.54 -3.24 -6.99
CA TRP A 32 1.92 -3.12 -7.44
C TRP A 32 2.09 -3.49 -8.92
N ALA A 33 1.51 -4.59 -9.36
CA ALA A 33 1.55 -5.01 -10.76
C ALA A 33 0.88 -3.99 -11.69
N ILE A 34 -0.21 -3.36 -11.25
CA ILE A 34 -0.86 -2.26 -11.97
C ILE A 34 0.08 -1.07 -12.10
N TRP A 35 0.69 -0.60 -11.01
CA TRP A 35 1.62 0.52 -11.07
C TRP A 35 2.79 0.27 -12.03
N MET A 36 3.36 -0.94 -12.01
CA MET A 36 4.40 -1.33 -12.95
C MET A 36 3.92 -1.33 -14.40
N MET A 37 2.69 -1.75 -14.65
CA MET A 37 2.08 -1.74 -15.99
C MET A 37 1.79 -0.32 -16.50
N LEU A 38 1.40 0.62 -15.61
CA LEU A 38 1.13 2.01 -15.99
C LEU A 38 2.33 2.69 -16.68
N ASP A 39 3.56 2.27 -16.39
CA ASP A 39 4.77 2.75 -17.07
C ASP A 39 4.75 2.49 -18.60
N SER A 40 4.08 1.43 -19.04
CA SER A 40 3.99 1.06 -20.47
C SER A 40 2.89 1.79 -21.24
N GLN A 41 2.01 2.52 -20.54
CA GLN A 41 0.98 3.37 -21.14
C GLN A 41 0.11 2.64 -22.19
N PRO A 42 -0.56 1.52 -21.86
CA PRO A 42 -1.40 0.81 -22.81
C PRO A 42 -2.59 1.69 -23.25
N PRO A 43 -2.77 1.95 -24.56
CA PRO A 43 -3.77 2.91 -25.04
C PRO A 43 -5.23 2.50 -24.79
N SER A 44 -5.50 1.20 -24.59
CA SER A 44 -6.84 0.70 -24.28
C SER A 44 -7.18 0.75 -22.78
N LEU A 45 -6.22 1.10 -21.91
CA LEU A 45 -6.48 1.29 -20.50
C LEU A 45 -7.21 2.61 -20.27
N THR A 46 -8.43 2.53 -19.81
CA THR A 46 -9.32 3.69 -19.66
C THR A 46 -9.48 4.09 -18.18
N SER A 47 -9.43 3.14 -17.27
CA SER A 47 -9.73 3.36 -15.87
C SER A 47 -8.90 2.43 -14.97
N THR A 48 -8.54 2.92 -13.79
CA THR A 48 -7.73 2.15 -12.84
C THR A 48 -8.26 2.30 -11.41
N LEU A 49 -8.28 1.20 -10.68
CA LEU A 49 -8.45 1.20 -9.24
C LEU A 49 -7.25 0.51 -8.61
N ALA A 50 -6.52 1.24 -7.78
CA ALA A 50 -5.33 0.75 -7.10
C ALA A 50 -5.44 0.98 -5.59
N SER A 51 -5.15 -0.02 -4.77
CA SER A 51 -5.31 0.10 -3.33
C SER A 51 -4.21 -0.57 -2.53
N GLY A 52 -3.97 -0.03 -1.33
CA GLY A 52 -3.07 -0.61 -0.35
C GLY A 52 -1.66 -0.87 -0.88
N MET A 53 -1.06 0.11 -1.56
CA MET A 53 0.29 -0.03 -2.12
C MET A 53 1.14 1.20 -1.84
N SER A 54 2.36 0.99 -1.42
CA SER A 54 3.36 2.05 -1.23
C SER A 54 3.89 2.59 -2.54
N GLN A 55 4.37 3.83 -2.52
CA GLN A 55 5.11 4.44 -3.62
C GLN A 55 6.40 3.68 -3.93
N ASN A 56 7.02 3.17 -2.90
CA ASN A 56 8.17 2.27 -2.96
C ASN A 56 7.88 1.09 -2.03
N ILE A 57 8.08 -0.13 -2.51
CA ILE A 57 7.81 -1.33 -1.70
C ILE A 57 8.68 -1.39 -0.43
N LEU A 58 9.76 -0.63 -0.41
CA LEU A 58 10.69 -0.52 0.71
C LEU A 58 10.41 0.67 1.63
N ASP A 59 9.66 1.65 1.14
CA ASP A 59 9.29 2.86 1.87
C ASP A 59 8.05 2.64 2.76
N ILE A 60 8.02 1.48 3.35
CA ILE A 60 7.03 1.09 4.33
C ILE A 60 7.54 1.56 5.67
N ASN A 61 6.68 2.20 6.47
CA ASN A 61 7.04 2.69 7.79
C ASN A 61 8.30 3.59 7.79
N PHE A 62 8.38 4.51 6.84
CA PHE A 62 9.49 5.48 6.78
C PHE A 62 10.88 4.85 6.66
N GLY A 63 11.00 3.80 5.87
CA GLY A 63 12.27 3.11 5.64
C GLY A 63 12.67 2.12 6.74
N ILE A 64 11.81 1.87 7.71
CA ILE A 64 12.07 0.85 8.74
C ILE A 64 11.76 -0.53 8.18
N PHE A 65 12.75 -1.41 8.18
CA PHE A 65 12.56 -2.78 7.77
C PHE A 65 11.67 -3.55 8.76
N GLU A 66 10.51 -3.99 8.29
CA GLU A 66 9.55 -4.77 9.07
C GLU A 66 9.97 -6.24 9.17
N THR A 67 10.98 -6.57 9.96
CA THR A 67 11.56 -7.92 10.06
C THR A 67 10.50 -9.01 10.15
N GLY A 68 9.58 -8.88 11.10
CA GLY A 68 8.55 -9.89 11.35
C GLY A 68 7.66 -10.14 10.13
N ARG A 69 7.18 -9.07 9.54
CA ARG A 69 6.28 -9.14 8.40
C ARG A 69 6.98 -9.56 7.12
N ARG A 70 8.18 -9.06 6.86
CA ARG A 70 8.91 -9.37 5.63
C ARG A 70 9.40 -10.80 5.58
N LEU A 71 9.90 -11.32 6.69
CA LEU A 71 10.34 -12.70 6.75
C LEU A 71 9.14 -13.66 6.59
N ASP A 72 8.04 -13.43 7.32
CA ASP A 72 6.82 -14.22 7.21
C ASP A 72 6.27 -14.21 5.78
N TRP A 73 6.07 -13.01 5.23
CA TRP A 73 5.51 -12.86 3.87
C TRP A 73 6.38 -13.53 2.81
N THR A 74 7.70 -13.31 2.87
CA THR A 74 8.63 -13.93 1.91
C THR A 74 8.65 -15.45 2.07
N TYR A 75 8.62 -15.95 3.30
CA TYR A 75 8.55 -17.38 3.55
C TYR A 75 7.25 -18.00 3.00
N MET A 76 6.12 -17.35 3.21
CA MET A 76 4.82 -17.77 2.72
C MET A 76 4.78 -17.75 1.17
N MET A 77 5.25 -16.67 0.54
CA MET A 77 5.29 -16.57 -0.93
C MET A 77 6.24 -17.60 -1.57
N ALA A 78 7.33 -17.97 -0.90
CA ALA A 78 8.25 -18.99 -1.36
C ALA A 78 7.74 -20.44 -1.17
N ALA A 79 6.57 -20.65 -0.61
CA ALA A 79 6.06 -22.00 -0.30
C ALA A 79 6.01 -22.91 -1.52
N ASP A 80 5.43 -22.47 -2.62
CA ASP A 80 5.36 -23.24 -3.85
C ASP A 80 6.72 -23.42 -4.52
N MET A 81 7.57 -22.41 -4.46
CA MET A 81 8.93 -22.47 -4.98
C MET A 81 9.76 -23.51 -4.22
N ARG A 82 9.69 -23.54 -2.90
CA ARG A 82 10.35 -24.56 -2.06
C ARG A 82 9.86 -25.96 -2.39
N ARG A 83 8.54 -26.12 -2.55
CA ARG A 83 7.96 -27.41 -2.93
C ARG A 83 8.47 -27.89 -4.27
N ARG A 84 8.51 -27.01 -5.28
CA ARG A 84 9.02 -27.34 -6.62
C ARG A 84 10.52 -27.64 -6.64
N ALA A 85 11.27 -27.00 -5.77
CA ALA A 85 12.70 -27.26 -5.60
C ALA A 85 13.01 -28.51 -4.75
N GLU A 86 12.00 -29.32 -4.41
CA GLU A 86 12.12 -30.53 -3.57
C GLU A 86 12.74 -30.26 -2.19
N LEU A 87 12.63 -29.05 -1.71
CA LEU A 87 13.00 -28.70 -0.36
C LEU A 87 12.02 -29.39 0.58
N THR A 88 12.49 -30.34 1.32
CA THR A 88 11.80 -31.48 1.91
C THR A 88 10.61 -31.19 2.80
N ASP A 89 10.50 -29.99 3.25
CA ASP A 89 9.45 -29.60 4.19
C ASP A 89 8.53 -28.54 3.58
N GLY A 90 8.56 -28.42 2.25
CA GLY A 90 7.81 -27.41 1.55
C GLY A 90 6.33 -27.46 1.88
N ALA A 91 5.82 -26.48 2.59
CA ALA A 91 4.40 -26.26 2.67
C ALA A 91 3.84 -26.16 1.24
N ILE A 92 2.70 -26.80 1.02
CA ILE A 92 2.13 -26.88 -0.33
C ILE A 92 1.39 -25.59 -0.66
N THR A 93 0.84 -24.93 0.36
CA THR A 93 0.05 -23.71 0.22
C THR A 93 0.63 -22.57 1.07
N PRO A 94 0.32 -21.30 0.73
CA PRO A 94 0.69 -20.17 1.58
C PRO A 94 0.16 -20.30 3.01
N GLY A 95 -1.05 -20.85 3.21
CA GLY A 95 -1.63 -21.05 4.54
C GLY A 95 -0.87 -22.07 5.38
N GLU A 96 -0.41 -23.17 4.77
CA GLU A 96 0.45 -24.15 5.45
C GLU A 96 1.83 -23.56 5.77
N ALA A 97 2.36 -22.72 4.88
CA ALA A 97 3.62 -22.02 5.11
C ALA A 97 3.50 -21.03 6.28
N SER A 98 2.41 -20.24 6.33
CA SER A 98 2.15 -19.31 7.44
C SER A 98 2.04 -20.05 8.78
N LYS A 99 1.31 -21.15 8.80
CA LYS A 99 1.21 -21.99 10.01
C LYS A 99 2.57 -22.51 10.46
N ARG A 100 3.36 -23.06 9.53
CA ARG A 100 4.70 -23.55 9.82
C ARG A 100 5.64 -22.44 10.29
N TRP A 101 5.53 -21.26 9.68
CA TRP A 101 6.29 -20.10 10.12
C TRP A 101 6.01 -19.79 11.58
N ASP A 102 4.75 -19.66 11.96
CA ASP A 102 4.36 -19.33 13.34
C ASP A 102 4.78 -20.39 14.36
N GLU A 103 4.62 -21.67 14.01
CA GLU A 103 4.87 -22.78 14.93
C GLU A 103 6.35 -23.18 15.06
N VAL A 104 7.15 -22.97 14.00
CA VAL A 104 8.51 -23.54 13.91
C VAL A 104 9.56 -22.51 13.53
N GLU A 105 9.40 -21.84 12.40
CA GLU A 105 10.49 -21.09 11.79
C GLU A 105 10.67 -19.69 12.39
N ARG A 106 9.59 -19.05 12.83
CA ARG A 106 9.61 -17.74 13.45
C ARG A 106 10.55 -17.68 14.64
N GLY A 107 10.49 -18.67 15.53
CA GLY A 107 11.36 -18.77 16.71
C GLY A 107 12.84 -18.85 16.38
N LYS A 108 13.16 -19.27 15.15
CA LYS A 108 14.54 -19.43 14.67
C LYS A 108 15.01 -18.20 13.92
N TYR A 109 14.26 -17.74 12.91
CA TYR A 109 14.74 -16.72 11.97
C TYR A 109 14.49 -15.28 12.42
N MET A 110 13.51 -15.02 13.27
CA MET A 110 13.31 -13.68 13.86
C MET A 110 14.48 -13.19 14.72
N TRP A 111 15.29 -14.12 15.22
CA TRP A 111 16.46 -13.83 16.07
C TRP A 111 17.80 -14.09 15.36
N TRP A 112 17.73 -14.41 14.06
CA TRP A 112 18.92 -14.65 13.26
C TRP A 112 19.61 -13.33 12.92
N LEU A 113 20.86 -13.19 13.32
CA LEU A 113 21.66 -11.99 13.06
C LEU A 113 23.05 -12.37 12.51
N PRO A 114 23.53 -11.69 11.49
CA PRO A 114 22.81 -10.66 10.70
C PRO A 114 21.71 -11.28 9.81
N LEU A 115 20.65 -10.50 9.56
CA LEU A 115 19.51 -11.00 8.76
C LEU A 115 19.91 -11.44 7.35
N GLY A 116 20.89 -10.77 6.75
CA GLY A 116 21.41 -11.12 5.43
C GLY A 116 22.11 -12.49 5.35
N GLU A 117 22.42 -13.13 6.48
CA GLU A 117 23.02 -14.46 6.54
C GLU A 117 22.00 -15.59 6.78
N ILE A 118 20.71 -15.29 6.76
CA ILE A 118 19.68 -16.34 6.75
C ILE A 118 19.92 -17.22 5.51
N PRO A 119 19.95 -18.56 5.66
CA PRO A 119 20.22 -19.46 4.54
C PRO A 119 19.27 -19.21 3.35
N ALA A 120 19.83 -19.10 2.16
CA ALA A 120 19.08 -18.71 0.95
C ALA A 120 17.91 -19.66 0.64
N GLU A 121 18.07 -20.94 0.92
CA GLU A 121 17.05 -21.97 0.73
C GLU A 121 15.78 -21.75 1.54
N VAL A 122 15.86 -20.99 2.63
CA VAL A 122 14.68 -20.64 3.44
C VAL A 122 13.67 -19.84 2.63
N PHE A 123 14.13 -18.94 1.79
CA PHE A 123 13.33 -18.05 0.96
C PHE A 123 13.38 -18.41 -0.53
N SER A 124 14.13 -19.46 -0.90
CA SER A 124 14.24 -19.98 -2.26
C SER A 124 14.56 -18.86 -3.28
N GLU A 125 13.85 -18.81 -4.40
CA GLU A 125 14.04 -17.83 -5.46
C GLU A 125 13.73 -16.38 -5.03
N LEU A 126 13.05 -16.17 -3.91
CA LEU A 126 12.78 -14.83 -3.34
C LEU A 126 13.93 -14.32 -2.44
N ASN A 127 14.96 -15.12 -2.19
CA ASN A 127 16.07 -14.68 -1.37
C ASN A 127 16.80 -13.44 -1.92
N PRO A 128 17.07 -13.29 -3.22
CA PRO A 128 17.66 -12.06 -3.74
C PRO A 128 16.83 -10.82 -3.48
N GLN A 129 15.49 -10.93 -3.56
CA GLN A 129 14.57 -9.86 -3.25
C GLN A 129 14.61 -9.49 -1.76
N LEU A 130 14.65 -10.49 -0.88
CA LEU A 130 14.81 -10.26 0.56
C LEU A 130 16.15 -9.58 0.87
N GLN A 131 17.23 -9.99 0.22
CA GLN A 131 18.55 -9.37 0.38
C GLN A 131 18.55 -7.92 -0.11
N ALA A 132 17.85 -7.61 -1.20
CA ALA A 132 17.67 -6.24 -1.67
C ALA A 132 16.99 -5.35 -0.62
N TYR A 133 16.09 -5.87 0.19
CA TYR A 133 15.45 -5.12 1.28
C TYR A 133 16.40 -4.72 2.41
N HIS A 134 17.54 -5.33 2.54
CA HIS A 134 18.56 -5.07 3.57
C HIS A 134 19.75 -4.26 3.06
N SER A 135 19.89 -4.10 1.75
CA SER A 135 21.07 -3.46 1.17
C SER A 135 20.88 -1.94 1.08
N GLU A 136 21.99 -1.22 1.08
CA GLU A 136 22.01 0.23 0.86
C GLU A 136 21.54 0.63 -0.55
N GLN A 137 21.43 -0.32 -1.47
CA GLN A 137 20.98 -0.11 -2.85
C GLN A 137 19.46 -0.10 -3.01
N ASN A 138 18.73 -0.07 -1.92
CA ASN A 138 17.28 -0.16 -1.88
C ASN A 138 16.52 1.00 -2.51
N GLY A 139 17.14 2.17 -2.64
CA GLY A 139 16.46 3.38 -3.11
C GLY A 139 15.91 3.31 -4.53
N GLU A 140 16.42 2.36 -5.35
CA GLU A 140 16.02 2.24 -6.76
C GLU A 140 15.06 1.07 -7.03
N PHE A 141 14.81 0.21 -6.04
CA PHE A 141 14.02 -0.99 -6.25
C PHE A 141 12.52 -0.66 -6.17
N GLN A 142 11.84 -0.72 -7.32
CA GLN A 142 10.38 -0.59 -7.42
C GLN A 142 9.81 0.76 -6.91
N HIS A 143 10.42 1.85 -7.33
CA HIS A 143 9.95 3.20 -7.03
C HIS A 143 8.95 3.67 -8.10
N PHE A 144 7.75 4.06 -7.70
CA PHE A 144 6.70 4.51 -8.62
C PHE A 144 6.68 6.00 -8.92
N GLY A 145 7.51 6.80 -8.24
CA GLY A 145 7.56 8.24 -8.44
C GLY A 145 7.81 8.67 -9.88
N ASP A 146 8.61 7.92 -10.61
CA ASP A 146 8.91 8.18 -12.02
C ASP A 146 7.73 7.85 -12.95
N ILE A 147 6.75 7.08 -12.47
CA ILE A 147 5.57 6.68 -13.23
C ILE A 147 4.47 7.73 -13.13
N HIS A 148 4.44 8.54 -12.08
CA HIS A 148 3.37 9.50 -11.85
C HIS A 148 3.11 10.43 -13.06
N SER A 149 4.16 10.93 -13.69
CA SER A 149 4.05 11.80 -14.87
C SER A 149 3.58 11.08 -16.16
N LYS A 150 3.60 9.75 -16.15
CA LYS A 150 3.24 8.90 -17.29
C LYS A 150 1.82 8.34 -17.19
N VAL A 151 1.14 8.55 -16.08
CA VAL A 151 -0.23 8.09 -15.88
C VAL A 151 -1.16 8.75 -16.90
N GLN A 152 -1.91 7.94 -17.68
CA GLN A 152 -2.81 8.41 -18.72
C GLN A 152 -4.29 8.07 -18.46
N THR A 153 -4.62 7.58 -17.27
CA THR A 153 -5.95 7.14 -16.88
C THR A 153 -6.33 7.68 -15.51
N PRO A 154 -7.61 7.95 -15.25
CA PRO A 154 -8.08 8.19 -13.90
C PRO A 154 -7.72 7.03 -12.97
N ILE A 155 -7.31 7.33 -11.76
CA ILE A 155 -7.01 6.32 -10.74
C ILE A 155 -7.83 6.59 -9.48
N TYR A 156 -8.60 5.57 -9.07
CA TYR A 156 -9.22 5.55 -7.75
C TYR A 156 -8.33 4.79 -6.79
N GLN A 157 -7.84 5.48 -5.77
CA GLN A 157 -6.96 4.92 -4.76
C GLN A 157 -7.69 4.71 -3.44
N ILE A 158 -7.49 3.55 -2.83
CA ILE A 158 -8.16 3.14 -1.59
C ILE A 158 -7.10 2.74 -0.57
N THR A 159 -7.18 3.30 0.62
CA THR A 159 -6.33 2.94 1.75
C THR A 159 -7.06 3.12 3.09
N GLY A 160 -6.39 2.83 4.18
CA GLY A 160 -6.91 3.01 5.53
C GLY A 160 -5.85 3.55 6.47
N TRP A 161 -6.29 4.28 7.50
CA TRP A 161 -5.39 4.84 8.52
C TRP A 161 -4.57 3.78 9.28
N TRP A 162 -5.03 2.53 9.25
CA TRP A 162 -4.39 1.39 9.89
C TRP A 162 -3.67 0.48 8.89
N ASP A 163 -3.63 0.88 7.62
CA ASP A 163 -2.81 0.21 6.63
C ASP A 163 -1.36 0.70 6.75
N ARG A 164 -0.43 -0.24 6.84
CA ARG A 164 1.00 0.07 6.84
C ARG A 164 1.50 0.60 5.49
N LEU A 165 0.73 0.39 4.41
CA LEU A 165 1.10 0.80 3.05
C LEU A 165 0.60 2.23 2.78
N ILE A 166 1.10 3.18 3.57
CA ILE A 166 0.74 4.60 3.51
C ILE A 166 1.06 5.27 2.17
N GLY A 167 2.00 4.71 1.40
CA GLY A 167 2.39 5.24 0.10
C GLY A 167 1.27 5.28 -0.94
N THR A 168 0.10 4.70 -0.68
CA THR A 168 -1.11 4.94 -1.49
C THR A 168 -1.47 6.43 -1.48
N ILE A 169 -1.31 7.10 -0.35
CA ILE A 169 -1.54 8.54 -0.23
C ILE A 169 -0.48 9.32 -1.00
N ASP A 170 0.80 8.91 -0.89
CA ASP A 170 1.91 9.52 -1.61
C ASP A 170 1.76 9.35 -3.13
N ASN A 171 1.25 8.20 -3.57
CA ASN A 171 0.92 7.98 -4.99
C ASN A 171 -0.18 8.92 -5.47
N PHE A 172 -1.23 9.15 -4.67
CA PHE A 172 -2.27 10.12 -5.01
C PHE A 172 -1.69 11.54 -5.13
N GLU A 173 -0.90 11.97 -4.17
CA GLU A 173 -0.20 13.25 -4.22
C GLU A 173 0.73 13.33 -5.44
N GLY A 174 1.47 12.26 -5.72
CA GLY A 174 2.38 12.19 -6.85
C GLY A 174 1.69 12.37 -8.20
N ILE A 175 0.57 11.67 -8.45
CA ILE A 175 -0.16 11.80 -9.72
C ILE A 175 -0.92 13.11 -9.85
N THR A 176 -1.40 13.68 -8.77
CA THR A 176 -2.08 14.99 -8.81
C THR A 176 -1.10 16.13 -9.02
N ASN A 177 0.12 16.04 -8.51
CA ASN A 177 1.14 17.08 -8.66
C ASN A 177 1.96 16.95 -9.94
N ASN A 178 2.31 15.72 -10.35
CA ASN A 178 3.24 15.45 -11.44
C ASN A 178 2.58 14.83 -12.68
N GLY A 179 1.35 14.36 -12.56
CA GLY A 179 0.60 13.77 -13.67
C GLY A 179 0.05 14.80 -14.65
N PRO A 180 -0.54 14.35 -15.77
CA PRO A 180 -1.19 15.20 -16.76
C PRO A 180 -2.26 16.10 -16.14
N GLU A 181 -2.28 17.37 -16.52
CA GLU A 181 -3.18 18.38 -15.96
C GLU A 181 -4.66 18.00 -16.14
N GLU A 182 -5.02 17.42 -17.26
CA GLU A 182 -6.37 17.00 -17.61
C GLU A 182 -6.90 15.82 -16.79
N LEU A 183 -6.04 15.15 -16.02
CA LEU A 183 -6.41 14.04 -15.14
C LEU A 183 -6.46 14.42 -13.66
N ARG A 184 -5.91 15.56 -13.26
CA ARG A 184 -5.80 15.95 -11.84
C ARG A 184 -7.10 15.85 -11.08
N ASP A 185 -8.17 16.39 -11.65
CA ASP A 185 -9.50 16.42 -11.01
C ASP A 185 -10.27 15.08 -11.18
N LYS A 186 -9.71 14.13 -11.93
CA LYS A 186 -10.33 12.84 -12.19
C LYS A 186 -9.84 11.73 -11.24
N HIS A 187 -8.71 11.95 -10.59
CA HIS A 187 -8.22 11.01 -9.57
C HIS A 187 -9.07 11.07 -8.33
N ARG A 188 -9.20 9.95 -7.64
CA ARG A 188 -9.96 9.82 -6.40
C ARG A 188 -9.12 9.13 -5.32
N LEU A 189 -9.35 9.52 -4.07
CA LEU A 189 -8.73 8.90 -2.90
C LEU A 189 -9.77 8.67 -1.83
N ILE A 190 -9.83 7.46 -1.29
CA ILE A 190 -10.59 7.18 -0.08
C ILE A 190 -9.68 6.65 1.01
N ILE A 191 -9.77 7.23 2.21
CA ILE A 191 -8.99 6.84 3.39
C ILE A 191 -9.97 6.49 4.50
N GLY A 192 -10.21 5.20 4.70
CA GLY A 192 -11.12 4.73 5.74
C GLY A 192 -10.40 4.41 7.06
N PRO A 193 -11.16 4.09 8.12
CA PRO A 193 -10.59 3.59 9.37
C PRO A 193 -10.31 2.08 9.26
N TRP A 194 -9.60 1.69 8.22
CA TRP A 194 -9.39 0.30 7.80
C TRP A 194 -7.91 -0.10 7.94
N GLY A 195 -7.69 -1.43 8.00
CA GLY A 195 -6.39 -2.03 7.84
C GLY A 195 -6.13 -2.48 6.40
N HIS A 196 -5.13 -3.33 6.23
CA HIS A 196 -4.74 -3.91 4.95
C HIS A 196 -5.68 -5.08 4.57
N ASP A 197 -6.94 -4.79 4.36
CA ASP A 197 -7.95 -5.76 3.93
C ASP A 197 -8.25 -5.62 2.44
N ALA A 198 -8.50 -6.76 1.78
CA ALA A 198 -8.74 -6.83 0.34
C ALA A 198 -10.19 -7.18 -0.02
N THR A 199 -11.04 -7.48 0.96
CA THR A 199 -12.36 -8.03 0.68
C THR A 199 -13.50 -7.29 1.36
N GLN A 200 -13.34 -7.00 2.65
CA GLN A 200 -14.40 -6.43 3.46
C GLN A 200 -13.85 -5.46 4.51
N TYR A 201 -14.27 -4.25 4.43
CA TYR A 201 -13.99 -3.21 5.41
C TYR A 201 -15.11 -3.19 6.45
N THR A 202 -14.90 -3.85 7.57
CA THR A 202 -15.94 -4.03 8.59
C THR A 202 -16.16 -2.83 9.50
N GLY A 203 -15.33 -1.82 9.41
CA GLY A 203 -15.29 -0.71 10.35
C GLY A 203 -14.71 -1.08 11.72
N LYS A 204 -14.08 -2.26 11.83
CA LYS A 204 -13.45 -2.74 13.08
C LYS A 204 -11.97 -2.98 12.90
N ILE A 205 -11.18 -2.51 13.84
CA ILE A 205 -9.73 -2.73 13.89
C ILE A 205 -9.34 -3.12 15.32
N GLY A 206 -8.94 -4.37 15.50
CA GLY A 206 -8.66 -4.90 16.83
C GLY A 206 -9.84 -4.66 17.78
N PRO A 207 -9.64 -3.96 18.91
CA PRO A 207 -10.72 -3.66 19.86
C PRO A 207 -11.58 -2.45 19.47
N ILE A 208 -11.23 -1.71 18.43
CA ILE A 208 -11.91 -0.47 18.04
C ILE A 208 -13.04 -0.78 17.04
N ASP A 209 -14.22 -0.24 17.30
CA ASP A 209 -15.40 -0.33 16.44
C ASP A 209 -15.85 1.09 16.05
N TYR A 210 -15.67 1.42 14.78
CA TYR A 210 -16.06 2.72 14.20
C TYR A 210 -17.51 2.77 13.71
N GLY A 211 -18.24 1.67 13.90
CA GLY A 211 -19.65 1.57 13.55
C GLY A 211 -19.92 1.23 12.08
N PRO A 212 -21.23 1.12 11.74
CA PRO A 212 -21.64 0.65 10.42
C PRO A 212 -21.32 1.64 9.29
N ASP A 213 -21.25 2.94 9.57
CA ASP A 213 -20.95 3.95 8.55
C ASP A 213 -19.51 3.87 8.03
N ALA A 214 -18.63 3.24 8.81
CA ALA A 214 -17.25 2.96 8.42
C ALA A 214 -17.09 1.68 7.59
N ALA A 215 -18.15 0.87 7.50
CA ALA A 215 -18.12 -0.41 6.81
C ALA A 215 -18.45 -0.26 5.32
N THR A 216 -17.73 -0.99 4.49
CA THR A 216 -18.03 -1.15 3.06
C THR A 216 -17.42 -2.45 2.56
N THR A 217 -17.67 -2.79 1.30
CA THR A 217 -16.95 -3.89 0.64
C THR A 217 -16.06 -3.34 -0.47
N TYR A 218 -14.97 -4.02 -0.71
CA TYR A 218 -14.09 -3.67 -1.82
C TYR A 218 -14.83 -3.82 -3.17
N ALA A 219 -15.72 -4.81 -3.27
CA ALA A 219 -16.54 -5.03 -4.46
C ALA A 219 -17.50 -3.86 -4.74
N ASP A 220 -18.10 -3.25 -3.70
CA ASP A 220 -18.99 -2.11 -3.86
C ASP A 220 -18.21 -0.88 -4.36
N LEU A 221 -17.00 -0.65 -3.84
CA LEU A 221 -16.13 0.44 -4.30
C LEU A 221 -15.71 0.25 -5.75
N ILE A 222 -15.33 -0.97 -6.15
CA ILE A 222 -14.99 -1.32 -7.54
C ILE A 222 -16.19 -1.09 -8.46
N ALA A 223 -17.35 -1.64 -8.11
CA ALA A 223 -18.56 -1.55 -8.93
C ALA A 223 -18.97 -0.08 -9.12
N ARG A 224 -19.00 0.69 -8.04
CA ARG A 224 -19.34 2.11 -8.09
C ARG A 224 -18.38 2.91 -8.96
N TRP A 225 -17.07 2.65 -8.85
CA TRP A 225 -16.06 3.32 -9.66
C TRP A 225 -16.23 3.03 -11.15
N TYR A 226 -16.36 1.76 -11.53
CA TYR A 226 -16.48 1.38 -12.94
C TYR A 226 -17.85 1.67 -13.54
N ASP A 227 -18.92 1.69 -12.77
CA ASP A 227 -20.20 2.20 -13.24
C ASP A 227 -20.09 3.67 -13.64
N PHE A 228 -19.35 4.46 -12.84
CA PHE A 228 -19.09 5.87 -13.13
C PHE A 228 -18.11 6.03 -14.31
N ASP A 229 -16.90 5.47 -14.21
CA ASP A 229 -15.77 5.83 -15.09
C ASP A 229 -15.73 5.04 -16.40
N LEU A 230 -16.24 3.79 -16.44
CA LEU A 230 -16.31 2.99 -17.66
C LEU A 230 -17.68 2.96 -18.31
N LYS A 231 -18.76 3.13 -17.55
CA LYS A 231 -20.13 3.02 -18.08
C LYS A 231 -20.86 4.36 -18.14
N ASP A 232 -20.19 5.44 -17.76
CA ASP A 232 -20.72 6.81 -17.74
C ASP A 232 -22.03 6.93 -16.93
N ALA A 233 -22.17 6.10 -15.88
CA ALA A 233 -23.36 6.11 -15.04
C ALA A 233 -23.35 7.29 -14.07
N ASP A 234 -24.48 8.00 -14.01
CA ASP A 234 -24.72 9.01 -12.99
C ASP A 234 -25.07 8.32 -11.65
N ASN A 235 -24.04 8.07 -10.84
CA ASN A 235 -24.16 7.44 -9.52
C ASN A 235 -23.75 8.37 -8.37
N GLY A 236 -23.70 9.68 -8.64
CA GLY A 236 -23.36 10.72 -7.66
C GLY A 236 -21.88 10.89 -7.38
N LEU A 237 -20.99 10.07 -7.97
CA LEU A 237 -19.55 10.15 -7.70
C LEU A 237 -18.94 11.44 -8.27
N ALA A 238 -19.51 12.00 -9.33
CA ALA A 238 -19.07 13.27 -9.91
C ALA A 238 -19.24 14.46 -8.96
N ASP A 239 -20.27 14.42 -8.11
CA ASP A 239 -20.59 15.48 -7.17
C ASP A 239 -19.84 15.37 -5.84
N GLU A 240 -19.17 14.26 -5.62
CA GLU A 240 -18.37 14.05 -4.41
C GLU A 240 -16.99 14.72 -4.54
N PRO A 241 -16.47 15.30 -3.45
CA PRO A 241 -15.08 15.74 -3.40
C PRO A 241 -14.11 14.60 -3.73
N PRO A 242 -12.98 14.88 -4.42
CA PRO A 242 -12.07 13.85 -4.89
C PRO A 242 -11.39 13.04 -3.77
N VAL A 243 -11.33 13.58 -2.57
CA VAL A 243 -10.78 12.91 -1.40
C VAL A 243 -11.89 12.67 -0.37
N GLN A 244 -12.09 11.43 -0.01
CA GLN A 244 -12.98 11.03 1.07
C GLN A 244 -12.15 10.46 2.21
N MET A 245 -12.23 11.02 3.40
CA MET A 245 -11.45 10.56 4.54
C MET A 245 -12.31 10.37 5.78
N TRP A 246 -12.04 9.30 6.50
CA TRP A 246 -12.62 9.10 7.82
C TRP A 246 -11.85 9.90 8.86
N VAL A 247 -12.52 10.74 9.60
CA VAL A 247 -11.90 11.55 10.66
C VAL A 247 -11.94 10.77 11.97
N LEU A 248 -10.78 10.29 12.40
CA LEU A 248 -10.63 9.58 13.68
C LEU A 248 -10.97 10.50 14.84
N GLY A 249 -11.72 9.99 15.82
CA GLY A 249 -12.18 10.75 16.99
C GLY A 249 -13.48 11.54 16.75
N GLU A 250 -13.77 11.96 15.51
CA GLU A 250 -15.09 12.43 15.11
C GLU A 250 -15.97 11.30 14.59
N ASP A 251 -15.32 10.21 14.17
CA ASP A 251 -15.91 8.98 13.66
C ASP A 251 -16.94 9.19 12.55
N LYS A 252 -16.56 9.98 11.56
CA LYS A 252 -17.38 10.28 10.39
C LYS A 252 -16.56 10.54 9.14
N TRP A 253 -17.19 10.35 7.99
CA TRP A 253 -16.63 10.73 6.70
C TRP A 253 -16.58 12.25 6.52
N ARG A 254 -15.51 12.70 5.86
CA ARG A 254 -15.34 14.09 5.45
C ARG A 254 -14.78 14.13 4.03
N GLY A 255 -15.46 14.87 3.16
CA GLY A 255 -14.98 15.15 1.81
C GLY A 255 -14.01 16.32 1.79
N GLU A 256 -12.95 16.22 1.03
CA GLU A 256 -11.93 17.25 0.83
C GLU A 256 -11.62 17.41 -0.66
N ASN A 257 -11.26 18.63 -1.06
CA ASN A 257 -10.99 18.92 -2.47
C ASN A 257 -9.57 18.59 -2.89
N GLU A 258 -8.69 18.31 -1.94
CA GLU A 258 -7.26 18.09 -2.18
C GLU A 258 -6.60 17.32 -1.05
N TRP A 259 -5.44 16.78 -1.34
CA TRP A 259 -4.51 16.21 -0.36
C TRP A 259 -3.07 16.53 -0.79
N PRO A 260 -2.14 17.02 0.09
CA PRO A 260 -2.44 17.46 1.47
C PRO A 260 -3.44 18.62 1.52
N LEU A 261 -4.12 18.78 2.67
CA LEU A 261 -5.11 19.85 2.82
C LEU A 261 -4.42 21.21 2.78
N ALA A 262 -4.90 22.16 1.96
CA ALA A 262 -4.31 23.50 1.86
C ALA A 262 -4.24 24.26 3.19
N ARG A 263 -5.14 23.92 4.14
CA ARG A 263 -5.17 24.49 5.48
C ARG A 263 -4.22 23.82 6.48
N THR A 264 -3.39 22.85 6.04
CA THR A 264 -2.45 22.17 6.93
C THR A 264 -1.39 23.14 7.41
N GLU A 265 -1.23 23.23 8.73
CA GLU A 265 -0.15 23.97 9.39
C GLU A 265 0.89 22.97 9.89
N TYR A 266 2.01 22.88 9.17
CA TYR A 266 3.13 22.01 9.56
C TYR A 266 3.83 22.60 10.77
N THR A 267 3.72 21.94 11.92
CA THR A 267 4.26 22.39 13.19
C THR A 267 5.26 21.36 13.74
N ASN A 268 6.45 21.82 14.06
CA ASN A 268 7.44 20.98 14.71
C ASN A 268 7.05 20.69 16.17
N PHE A 269 7.04 19.43 16.53
CA PHE A 269 6.99 18.99 17.92
C PHE A 269 8.30 18.33 18.28
N TYR A 270 8.89 18.80 19.37
CA TYR A 270 10.17 18.31 19.86
C TYR A 270 9.95 17.30 20.99
N LEU A 271 10.80 16.27 21.00
CA LEU A 271 10.83 15.26 22.05
C LEU A 271 11.63 15.80 23.24
N HIS A 272 11.10 15.67 24.44
CA HIS A 272 11.75 16.02 25.68
C HIS A 272 11.66 14.87 26.69
N SER A 273 12.67 14.76 27.56
CA SER A 273 12.71 13.79 28.65
C SER A 273 13.69 14.28 29.73
N HIS A 274 13.62 13.69 30.90
CA HIS A 274 14.63 13.81 31.96
C HIS A 274 15.45 12.52 32.11
N GLY A 275 15.62 11.80 30.98
CA GLY A 275 16.45 10.59 30.87
C GLY A 275 15.73 9.27 31.14
N ASN A 276 14.39 9.28 31.24
CA ASN A 276 13.59 8.08 31.49
C ASN A 276 12.50 7.81 30.43
N ALA A 277 12.54 8.48 29.27
CA ALA A 277 11.51 8.37 28.24
C ALA A 277 11.23 6.92 27.79
N ASN A 278 12.24 6.06 27.82
CA ASN A 278 12.18 4.67 27.35
C ASN A 278 11.73 3.66 28.43
N THR A 279 11.23 4.11 29.54
CA THR A 279 10.72 3.26 30.64
C THR A 279 9.21 3.14 30.61
N VAL A 280 8.64 2.11 31.28
CA VAL A 280 7.18 1.92 31.37
C VAL A 280 6.48 3.11 32.06
N GLY A 281 7.15 3.77 32.97
CA GLY A 281 6.69 5.01 33.62
C GLY A 281 7.40 6.23 33.05
N GLY A 282 7.70 6.23 31.76
CA GLY A 282 8.53 7.23 31.10
C GLY A 282 8.02 8.65 31.25
N ASP A 283 8.95 9.57 31.26
CA ASP A 283 8.73 11.01 31.39
C ASP A 283 8.80 11.75 30.04
N GLY A 284 8.78 11.00 28.94
CA GLY A 284 8.78 11.55 27.59
C GLY A 284 7.59 12.48 27.37
N SER A 285 7.85 13.65 26.79
CA SER A 285 6.83 14.62 26.41
C SER A 285 7.10 15.23 25.05
N LEU A 286 6.06 15.80 24.43
CA LEU A 286 6.13 16.56 23.20
C LEU A 286 5.84 18.03 23.48
N SER A 287 6.64 18.93 22.92
CA SER A 287 6.44 20.36 23.01
C SER A 287 6.74 21.03 21.68
N VAL A 288 6.12 22.19 21.45
CA VAL A 288 6.46 23.07 20.32
C VAL A 288 7.72 23.91 20.60
N GLU A 289 8.19 23.89 21.84
CA GLU A 289 9.42 24.57 22.25
C GLU A 289 10.62 23.68 21.89
N ALA A 290 11.57 24.26 21.14
CA ALA A 290 12.80 23.53 20.83
C ALA A 290 13.68 23.37 22.10
N PRO A 291 14.38 22.23 22.26
CA PRO A 291 15.31 22.04 23.36
C PRO A 291 16.43 23.07 23.27
N LEU A 292 16.98 23.48 24.43
CA LEU A 292 18.11 24.38 24.46
C LEU A 292 19.35 23.72 23.85
N ALA A 293 20.19 24.52 23.19
CA ALA A 293 21.40 24.00 22.56
C ALA A 293 22.32 23.37 23.62
N GLY A 294 22.58 22.07 23.46
CA GLY A 294 23.40 21.28 24.42
C GLY A 294 22.59 20.38 25.35
N GLU A 295 21.27 20.47 25.35
CA GLU A 295 20.42 19.46 25.97
C GLU A 295 20.24 18.31 24.95
N VAL A 296 21.19 17.38 24.97
CA VAL A 296 21.04 16.07 24.31
C VAL A 296 20.66 15.11 25.42
N GLU A 297 19.42 14.70 25.40
CA GLU A 297 18.94 13.64 26.27
C GLU A 297 19.04 12.26 25.63
#